data_81867e32bfcb2198eab3ed3a23e8959d
#
_entry.id   81867e32bfcb2198eab3ed3a23e8959d
#
_cell.length_a   1.000
_cell.length_b   1.000
_cell.length_c   1.000
_cell.angle_alpha   90.00
_cell.angle_beta   90.00
_cell.angle_gamma   90.00
#
_symmetry.space_group_name_H-M   'P 1'
#
loop_
_entity.id
_entity.type
_entity.pdbx_description
1 polymer ?
#
loop_
_entity_poly.entity_id
_entity_poly.type
_entity_poly.pdbx_seq_one_letter_code
_entity_poly.pdbx_strand_id
1 'polypeptide(L)'
;MKRELAIEFSRVTEAAALAGYKWLGRGDKNTADGAAVHAMRIVLNQVNIDGTIVIGEGEIDEAPMLYIGEKVGTGKGDAVDIAVDPIEGTRMTAMGQANALAVLAVGDKGCFLNAPDMYMEKLIVGPGAKGAIDLSLPLDANLRNIAAALGKPLNELTVTILAKPRHDATIAYLQALGVRVFAIPEGDVAASILTCMPDSEVDVLYGIGGAPEGVVSAAVIRALDGDMQARLLPRHEVKGDSDENLRIGADELARCAAMGIEANKVLALNEMARSDNVVFSATGITKGDLLDGITRKGNMATTETLLIRGKSRTIRRIKSIHYLDRKDPDVQTHIL
;
A
#
# COMPACT_ATOMS: atom_id res chain seq x y z
N MET A 1 -18.42 -9.95 -2.79
CA MET A 1 -17.44 -10.81 -2.08
C MET A 1 -18.04 -11.33 -0.77
N LYS A 2 -17.92 -12.64 -0.50
CA LYS A 2 -18.45 -13.30 0.71
C LYS A 2 -17.73 -12.83 1.98
N ARG A 3 -18.48 -12.80 3.10
CA ARG A 3 -17.95 -12.26 4.38
C ARG A 3 -16.82 -13.12 4.97
N GLU A 4 -16.91 -14.42 4.86
CA GLU A 4 -15.94 -15.40 5.38
C GLU A 4 -14.56 -15.28 4.73
N LEU A 5 -14.48 -14.81 3.48
CA LEU A 5 -13.21 -14.63 2.77
C LEU A 5 -12.27 -13.61 3.43
N ALA A 6 -12.80 -12.69 4.25
CA ALA A 6 -11.97 -11.69 4.90
C ALA A 6 -10.86 -12.30 5.79
N ILE A 7 -11.18 -13.37 6.53
CA ILE A 7 -10.18 -14.08 7.36
C ILE A 7 -9.17 -14.85 6.50
N GLU A 8 -9.59 -15.39 5.36
CA GLU A 8 -8.66 -16.06 4.45
C GLU A 8 -7.56 -15.10 3.94
N PHE A 9 -7.92 -13.84 3.67
CA PHE A 9 -6.94 -12.84 3.23
C PHE A 9 -5.94 -12.45 4.32
N SER A 10 -6.31 -12.54 5.62
CA SER A 10 -5.31 -12.34 6.69
C SER A 10 -4.24 -13.43 6.69
N ARG A 11 -4.61 -14.67 6.38
CA ARG A 11 -3.65 -15.78 6.26
C ARG A 11 -2.63 -15.58 5.13
N VAL A 12 -3.06 -14.90 4.06
CA VAL A 12 -2.21 -14.58 2.90
C VAL A 12 -1.10 -13.60 3.31
N THR A 13 -1.46 -12.51 3.97
CA THR A 13 -0.47 -11.51 4.43
C THR A 13 0.38 -12.03 5.60
N GLU A 14 -0.16 -12.90 6.48
CA GLU A 14 0.61 -13.57 7.53
C GLU A 14 1.71 -14.47 6.93
N ALA A 15 1.41 -15.21 5.86
CA ALA A 15 2.38 -16.08 5.22
C ALA A 15 3.53 -15.28 4.57
N ALA A 16 3.20 -14.23 3.84
CA ALA A 16 4.19 -13.32 3.25
C ALA A 16 5.07 -12.66 4.33
N ALA A 17 4.45 -12.13 5.39
CA ALA A 17 5.17 -11.49 6.50
C ALA A 17 6.13 -12.46 7.19
N LEU A 18 5.71 -13.71 7.48
CA LEU A 18 6.56 -14.74 8.07
C LEU A 18 7.75 -15.09 7.18
N ALA A 19 7.52 -15.18 5.87
CA ALA A 19 8.58 -15.48 4.90
C ALA A 19 9.58 -14.33 4.78
N GLY A 20 9.09 -13.08 4.68
CA GLY A 20 9.94 -11.87 4.67
C GLY A 20 10.75 -11.71 5.95
N TYR A 21 10.13 -12.01 7.12
CA TYR A 21 10.81 -11.94 8.42
C TYR A 21 12.01 -12.87 8.54
N LYS A 22 12.02 -14.03 7.88
CA LYS A 22 13.18 -14.94 7.83
C LYS A 22 14.45 -14.24 7.32
N TRP A 23 14.28 -13.21 6.48
CA TRP A 23 15.36 -12.45 5.83
C TRP A 23 15.61 -11.09 6.50
N LEU A 24 14.93 -10.80 7.60
CA LEU A 24 15.06 -9.53 8.33
C LEU A 24 16.51 -9.24 8.71
N GLY A 25 16.99 -8.06 8.35
CA GLY A 25 18.32 -7.56 8.72
C GLY A 25 19.49 -8.30 8.05
N ARG A 26 19.26 -9.04 6.95
CA ARG A 26 20.29 -9.81 6.25
C ARG A 26 20.90 -9.10 5.04
N GLY A 27 20.42 -7.89 4.71
CA GLY A 27 20.97 -7.06 3.62
C GLY A 27 20.52 -7.50 2.22
N ASP A 28 19.85 -8.62 2.06
CA ASP A 28 19.39 -9.17 0.78
C ASP A 28 17.89 -8.91 0.58
N LYS A 29 17.58 -7.76 -0.04
CA LYS A 29 16.20 -7.36 -0.32
C LYS A 29 15.50 -8.26 -1.33
N ASN A 30 16.22 -8.76 -2.35
CA ASN A 30 15.62 -9.55 -3.43
C ASN A 30 15.22 -10.94 -2.92
N THR A 31 16.04 -11.54 -2.08
CA THR A 31 15.69 -12.83 -1.46
C THR A 31 14.54 -12.69 -0.46
N ALA A 32 14.50 -11.60 0.31
CA ALA A 32 13.40 -11.33 1.23
C ALA A 32 12.07 -11.19 0.47
N ASP A 33 12.09 -10.40 -0.58
CA ASP A 33 10.96 -10.14 -1.46
C ASP A 33 10.48 -11.43 -2.13
N GLY A 34 11.36 -12.14 -2.82
CA GLY A 34 11.03 -13.40 -3.48
C GLY A 34 10.43 -14.45 -2.54
N ALA A 35 10.92 -14.54 -1.29
CA ALA A 35 10.35 -15.46 -0.29
C ALA A 35 8.92 -15.07 0.09
N ALA A 36 8.65 -13.77 0.26
CA ALA A 36 7.31 -13.26 0.59
C ALA A 36 6.33 -13.45 -0.58
N VAL A 37 6.76 -13.15 -1.81
CA VAL A 37 6.00 -13.38 -3.06
C VAL A 37 5.57 -14.85 -3.16
N HIS A 38 6.50 -15.80 -2.98
CA HIS A 38 6.18 -17.23 -3.05
C HIS A 38 5.17 -17.65 -1.98
N ALA A 39 5.40 -17.27 -0.73
CA ALA A 39 4.52 -17.64 0.38
C ALA A 39 3.13 -17.02 0.21
N MET A 40 3.03 -15.76 -0.23
CA MET A 40 1.78 -15.08 -0.51
C MET A 40 1.00 -15.84 -1.59
N ARG A 41 1.64 -16.14 -2.72
CA ARG A 41 1.02 -16.81 -3.86
C ARG A 41 0.52 -18.22 -3.52
N ILE A 42 1.29 -19.01 -2.74
CA ILE A 42 0.88 -20.35 -2.31
C ILE A 42 -0.45 -20.27 -1.54
N VAL A 43 -0.54 -19.40 -0.53
CA VAL A 43 -1.74 -19.29 0.29
C VAL A 43 -2.90 -18.67 -0.49
N LEU A 44 -2.62 -17.67 -1.33
CA LEU A 44 -3.63 -17.01 -2.15
C LEU A 44 -4.30 -18.00 -3.11
N ASN A 45 -3.54 -18.95 -3.70
CA ASN A 45 -4.05 -19.98 -4.59
C ASN A 45 -4.96 -21.02 -3.89
N GLN A 46 -4.98 -21.06 -2.56
CA GLN A 46 -5.89 -21.91 -1.79
C GLN A 46 -7.23 -21.23 -1.48
N VAL A 47 -7.32 -19.91 -1.69
CA VAL A 47 -8.54 -19.14 -1.41
C VAL A 47 -9.59 -19.40 -2.52
N ASN A 48 -10.85 -19.60 -2.12
CA ASN A 48 -11.94 -19.90 -3.06
C ASN A 48 -12.46 -18.63 -3.75
N ILE A 49 -11.68 -18.12 -4.69
CA ILE A 49 -11.94 -16.95 -5.53
C ILE A 49 -11.50 -17.22 -6.98
N ASP A 50 -12.02 -16.44 -7.94
CA ASP A 50 -11.46 -16.23 -9.27
C ASP A 50 -10.78 -14.85 -9.28
N GLY A 51 -9.54 -14.82 -8.77
CA GLY A 51 -8.76 -13.62 -8.58
C GLY A 51 -7.96 -13.22 -9.81
N THR A 52 -7.80 -11.92 -10.01
CA THR A 52 -6.86 -11.36 -10.99
C THR A 52 -5.99 -10.32 -10.28
N ILE A 53 -4.68 -10.47 -10.37
CA ILE A 53 -3.74 -9.45 -9.91
C ILE A 53 -3.85 -8.25 -10.84
N VAL A 54 -4.19 -7.09 -10.29
CA VAL A 54 -4.28 -5.82 -11.03
C VAL A 54 -3.19 -4.84 -10.63
N ILE A 55 -2.64 -5.00 -9.42
CA ILE A 55 -1.42 -4.37 -8.92
C ILE A 55 -0.60 -5.47 -8.24
N GLY A 56 0.67 -5.60 -8.60
CA GLY A 56 1.56 -6.64 -8.08
C GLY A 56 3.02 -6.32 -8.32
N GLU A 57 3.84 -7.37 -8.48
CA GLU A 57 5.31 -7.32 -8.53
C GLU A 57 5.91 -6.79 -9.85
N GLY A 58 5.09 -6.43 -10.79
CA GLY A 58 5.51 -5.96 -12.11
C GLY A 58 4.66 -6.54 -13.23
N GLU A 59 5.13 -6.40 -14.46
CA GLU A 59 4.49 -6.97 -15.63
C GLU A 59 4.97 -8.42 -15.87
N ILE A 60 4.26 -9.16 -16.74
CA ILE A 60 4.51 -10.59 -16.98
C ILE A 60 5.96 -10.92 -17.39
N ASP A 61 6.62 -9.98 -18.06
CA ASP A 61 8.00 -10.15 -18.53
C ASP A 61 9.05 -9.77 -17.45
N GLU A 62 8.63 -9.17 -16.34
CA GLU A 62 9.50 -8.64 -15.29
C GLU A 62 9.41 -9.46 -13.99
N ALA A 63 8.22 -9.99 -13.66
CA ALA A 63 7.98 -10.74 -12.45
C ALA A 63 7.56 -12.19 -12.74
N PRO A 64 8.17 -13.19 -12.10
CA PRO A 64 7.80 -14.59 -12.31
C PRO A 64 6.46 -14.97 -11.67
N MET A 65 5.98 -14.18 -10.69
CA MET A 65 4.77 -14.43 -9.90
C MET A 65 4.15 -13.13 -9.41
N LEU A 66 2.84 -13.16 -9.13
CA LEU A 66 2.03 -12.02 -8.70
C LEU A 66 2.16 -10.83 -9.67
N TYR A 67 2.39 -11.12 -10.95
CA TYR A 67 2.44 -10.11 -12.00
C TYR A 67 1.04 -9.63 -12.38
N ILE A 68 0.97 -8.44 -12.95
CA ILE A 68 -0.29 -7.85 -13.43
C ILE A 68 -0.94 -8.77 -14.47
N GLY A 69 -2.18 -9.16 -14.22
CA GLY A 69 -2.94 -10.10 -15.06
C GLY A 69 -2.86 -11.56 -14.61
N GLU A 70 -1.99 -11.93 -13.66
CA GLU A 70 -1.93 -13.29 -13.13
C GLU A 70 -3.27 -13.69 -12.52
N LYS A 71 -3.71 -14.93 -12.83
CA LYS A 71 -4.87 -15.56 -12.22
C LYS A 71 -4.45 -16.31 -10.97
N VAL A 72 -5.16 -16.03 -9.87
CA VAL A 72 -4.89 -16.60 -8.55
C VAL A 72 -6.19 -17.05 -7.87
N GLY A 73 -6.05 -17.85 -6.83
CA GLY A 73 -7.18 -18.51 -6.17
C GLY A 73 -7.49 -19.85 -6.80
N THR A 74 -8.56 -20.50 -6.36
CA THR A 74 -8.97 -21.81 -6.88
C THR A 74 -9.61 -21.74 -8.27
N GLY A 75 -9.83 -20.57 -8.82
CA GLY A 75 -10.60 -20.30 -10.03
C GLY A 75 -12.09 -20.52 -9.86
N LYS A 76 -12.57 -20.64 -8.61
CA LYS A 76 -13.98 -20.83 -8.24
C LYS A 76 -14.37 -19.76 -7.23
N GLY A 77 -15.65 -19.41 -7.17
CA GLY A 77 -16.15 -18.40 -6.24
C GLY A 77 -16.28 -17.01 -6.87
N ASP A 78 -16.17 -15.96 -6.03
CA ASP A 78 -16.36 -14.59 -6.50
C ASP A 78 -15.20 -14.15 -7.41
N ALA A 79 -15.53 -13.47 -8.53
CA ALA A 79 -14.53 -12.83 -9.37
C ALA A 79 -14.07 -11.53 -8.71
N VAL A 80 -12.76 -11.38 -8.49
CA VAL A 80 -12.18 -10.26 -7.72
C VAL A 80 -10.92 -9.71 -8.38
N ASP A 81 -10.71 -8.41 -8.18
CA ASP A 81 -9.42 -7.76 -8.42
C ASP A 81 -8.58 -7.79 -7.13
N ILE A 82 -7.29 -7.97 -7.31
CA ILE A 82 -6.33 -8.08 -6.22
C ILE A 82 -5.18 -7.10 -6.46
N ALA A 83 -4.88 -6.30 -5.44
CA ALA A 83 -3.70 -5.45 -5.37
C ALA A 83 -2.82 -5.93 -4.22
N VAL A 84 -1.56 -6.25 -4.50
CA VAL A 84 -0.61 -6.79 -3.52
C VAL A 84 0.68 -5.98 -3.49
N ASP A 85 1.29 -5.96 -2.32
CA ASP A 85 2.71 -5.72 -2.11
C ASP A 85 3.14 -6.70 -1.00
N PRO A 86 3.85 -7.78 -1.37
CA PRO A 86 4.29 -8.81 -0.42
C PRO A 86 5.23 -8.28 0.66
N ILE A 87 6.02 -7.23 0.35
CA ILE A 87 6.83 -6.48 1.33
C ILE A 87 6.81 -4.99 1.03
N GLU A 88 5.82 -4.28 1.48
CA GLU A 88 5.85 -2.81 1.60
C GLU A 88 7.04 -2.41 2.49
N GLY A 89 8.05 -1.78 1.88
CA GLY A 89 9.31 -1.48 2.54
C GLY A 89 10.33 -2.64 2.49
N THR A 90 10.60 -3.18 1.33
CA THR A 90 11.56 -4.26 1.10
C THR A 90 12.96 -3.91 1.66
N ARG A 91 13.41 -2.65 1.45
CA ARG A 91 14.66 -2.18 2.03
C ARG A 91 14.63 -2.13 3.55
N MET A 92 13.50 -1.73 4.14
CA MET A 92 13.34 -1.69 5.60
C MET A 92 13.49 -3.11 6.18
N THR A 93 12.90 -4.11 5.55
CA THR A 93 13.05 -5.52 5.94
C THR A 93 14.52 -5.96 5.83
N ALA A 94 15.18 -5.71 4.71
CA ALA A 94 16.57 -6.10 4.48
C ALA A 94 17.54 -5.45 5.49
N MET A 95 17.25 -4.23 5.93
CA MET A 95 18.08 -3.45 6.86
C MET A 95 17.65 -3.57 8.33
N GLY A 96 16.60 -4.31 8.65
CA GLY A 96 16.06 -4.43 10.00
C GLY A 96 15.43 -3.14 10.55
N GLN A 97 14.88 -2.30 9.66
CA GLN A 97 14.24 -1.04 10.00
C GLN A 97 12.74 -1.24 10.32
N ALA A 98 12.14 -0.27 11.00
CA ALA A 98 10.73 -0.28 11.39
C ALA A 98 9.78 -0.06 10.20
N ASN A 99 8.49 -0.38 10.40
CA ASN A 99 7.37 -0.09 9.50
C ASN A 99 7.24 -0.95 8.23
N ALA A 100 7.97 -2.09 8.11
CA ALA A 100 7.77 -3.01 7.01
C ALA A 100 6.50 -3.86 7.21
N LEU A 101 5.68 -3.99 6.17
CA LEU A 101 4.40 -4.69 6.16
C LEU A 101 4.31 -5.65 4.97
N ALA A 102 3.47 -6.68 5.07
CA ALA A 102 2.93 -7.41 3.92
C ALA A 102 1.48 -6.96 3.70
N VAL A 103 1.11 -6.52 2.51
CA VAL A 103 -0.21 -5.94 2.25
C VAL A 103 -0.95 -6.58 1.08
N LEU A 104 -2.27 -6.63 1.19
CA LEU A 104 -3.20 -7.18 0.21
C LEU A 104 -4.51 -6.38 0.25
N ALA A 105 -4.98 -5.92 -0.89
CA ALA A 105 -6.33 -5.40 -1.08
C ALA A 105 -7.10 -6.25 -2.09
N VAL A 106 -8.34 -6.60 -1.78
CA VAL A 106 -9.23 -7.37 -2.64
C VAL A 106 -10.55 -6.64 -2.79
N GLY A 107 -10.98 -6.43 -4.03
CA GLY A 107 -12.25 -5.80 -4.36
C GLY A 107 -13.04 -6.60 -5.41
N ASP A 108 -14.28 -6.18 -5.70
CA ASP A 108 -15.03 -6.77 -6.79
C ASP A 108 -14.28 -6.57 -8.12
N LYS A 109 -14.48 -7.46 -9.08
CA LYS A 109 -13.84 -7.36 -10.41
C LYS A 109 -14.11 -5.99 -11.04
N GLY A 110 -13.05 -5.34 -11.54
CA GLY A 110 -13.08 -3.98 -12.10
C GLY A 110 -13.09 -2.88 -11.04
N CYS A 111 -12.85 -3.21 -9.76
CA CYS A 111 -12.87 -2.25 -8.66
C CYS A 111 -11.67 -1.32 -8.67
N PHE A 112 -10.47 -1.83 -8.95
CA PHE A 112 -9.24 -1.05 -8.83
C PHE A 112 -8.77 -0.47 -10.15
N LEU A 113 -8.09 0.68 -10.07
CA LEU A 113 -7.36 1.24 -11.20
C LEU A 113 -6.21 0.29 -11.56
N ASN A 114 -6.17 -0.12 -12.80
CA ASN A 114 -5.01 -0.83 -13.34
C ASN A 114 -4.01 0.21 -13.86
N ALA A 115 -3.08 0.63 -13.01
CA ALA A 115 -2.07 1.63 -13.35
C ALA A 115 -0.73 0.95 -13.68
N PRO A 116 0.06 1.48 -14.65
CA PRO A 116 1.42 1.02 -14.87
C PRO A 116 2.31 1.35 -13.67
N ASP A 117 3.42 0.62 -13.51
CA ASP A 117 4.44 0.97 -12.52
C ASP A 117 5.13 2.27 -12.95
N MET A 118 4.75 3.36 -12.28
CA MET A 118 5.25 4.71 -12.50
C MET A 118 5.06 5.57 -11.25
N TYR A 119 5.49 6.83 -11.28
CA TYR A 119 5.26 7.74 -10.16
C TYR A 119 3.81 8.20 -10.08
N MET A 120 3.38 8.44 -8.83
CA MET A 120 2.08 9.00 -8.50
C MET A 120 2.22 10.06 -7.40
N GLU A 121 1.77 11.28 -7.66
CA GLU A 121 1.53 12.28 -6.63
C GLU A 121 0.23 11.93 -5.90
N LYS A 122 0.25 12.04 -4.58
CA LYS A 122 -0.86 11.61 -3.70
C LYS A 122 -1.13 12.67 -2.64
N LEU A 123 -2.41 12.97 -2.40
CA LEU A 123 -2.91 13.74 -1.27
C LEU A 123 -4.02 12.95 -0.61
N ILE A 124 -3.82 12.57 0.65
CA ILE A 124 -4.68 11.63 1.39
C ILE A 124 -5.03 12.21 2.75
N VAL A 125 -6.29 12.08 3.11
CA VAL A 125 -6.83 12.51 4.41
C VAL A 125 -7.82 11.50 4.97
N GLY A 126 -7.97 11.49 6.28
CA GLY A 126 -8.96 10.69 6.96
C GLY A 126 -10.39 11.22 6.80
N PRO A 127 -11.39 10.49 7.37
CA PRO A 127 -12.82 10.83 7.25
C PRO A 127 -13.18 12.24 7.71
N GLY A 128 -12.46 12.78 8.72
CA GLY A 128 -12.71 14.11 9.26
C GLY A 128 -12.44 15.27 8.30
N ALA A 129 -11.59 15.05 7.28
CA ALA A 129 -11.28 16.05 6.25
C ALA A 129 -11.76 15.62 4.86
N LYS A 130 -12.66 14.64 4.77
CA LYS A 130 -13.24 14.19 3.50
C LYS A 130 -13.91 15.32 2.74
N GLY A 131 -13.56 15.48 1.45
CA GLY A 131 -14.06 16.55 0.59
C GLY A 131 -13.36 17.90 0.78
N ALA A 132 -12.34 17.98 1.64
CA ALA A 132 -11.57 19.20 1.86
C ALA A 132 -10.32 19.34 0.97
N ILE A 133 -10.05 18.36 0.12
CA ILE A 133 -8.85 18.30 -0.70
C ILE A 133 -9.16 18.56 -2.18
N ASP A 134 -8.23 19.27 -2.83
CA ASP A 134 -8.22 19.50 -4.27
C ASP A 134 -6.76 19.59 -4.75
N LEU A 135 -6.25 18.52 -5.37
CA LEU A 135 -4.86 18.41 -5.81
C LEU A 135 -4.51 19.42 -6.94
N SER A 136 -5.50 20.09 -7.54
CA SER A 136 -5.27 21.20 -8.48
C SER A 136 -4.93 22.52 -7.78
N LEU A 137 -5.20 22.65 -6.49
CA LEU A 137 -4.85 23.82 -5.69
C LEU A 137 -3.42 23.74 -5.12
N PRO A 138 -2.80 24.87 -4.78
CA PRO A 138 -1.54 24.87 -4.05
C PRO A 138 -1.63 24.09 -2.73
N LEU A 139 -0.51 23.50 -2.31
CA LEU A 139 -0.47 22.67 -1.11
C LEU A 139 -0.91 23.40 0.17
N ASP A 140 -0.50 24.67 0.35
CA ASP A 140 -0.91 25.46 1.52
C ASP A 140 -2.42 25.75 1.55
N ALA A 141 -3.06 25.91 0.39
CA ALA A 141 -4.52 26.06 0.31
C ALA A 141 -5.21 24.76 0.77
N ASN A 142 -4.72 23.59 0.31
CA ASN A 142 -5.21 22.30 0.78
C ASN A 142 -5.05 22.15 2.29
N LEU A 143 -3.87 22.47 2.83
CA LEU A 143 -3.62 22.35 4.28
C LEU A 143 -4.55 23.26 5.11
N ARG A 144 -4.84 24.47 4.64
CA ARG A 144 -5.81 25.37 5.29
C ARG A 144 -7.23 24.79 5.25
N ASN A 145 -7.64 24.22 4.11
CA ASN A 145 -8.95 23.58 3.98
C ASN A 145 -9.06 22.36 4.92
N ILE A 146 -8.02 21.54 4.99
CA ILE A 146 -7.95 20.37 5.89
C ILE A 146 -7.99 20.83 7.35
N ALA A 147 -7.19 21.85 7.73
CA ALA A 147 -7.19 22.41 9.08
C ALA A 147 -8.57 22.90 9.51
N ALA A 148 -9.25 23.63 8.61
CA ALA A 148 -10.61 24.10 8.84
C ALA A 148 -11.61 22.95 9.00
N ALA A 149 -11.53 21.93 8.16
CA ALA A 149 -12.40 20.74 8.24
C ALA A 149 -12.19 19.96 9.55
N LEU A 150 -10.96 19.86 10.03
CA LEU A 150 -10.61 19.17 11.28
C LEU A 150 -10.81 20.05 12.53
N GLY A 151 -11.08 21.34 12.36
CA GLY A 151 -11.17 22.29 13.48
C GLY A 151 -9.84 22.47 14.22
N LYS A 152 -8.71 22.29 13.53
CA LYS A 152 -7.34 22.43 14.07
C LYS A 152 -6.68 23.72 13.54
N PRO A 153 -5.83 24.38 14.31
CA PRO A 153 -4.94 25.40 13.77
C PRO A 153 -3.89 24.73 12.85
N LEU A 154 -3.41 25.47 11.85
CA LEU A 154 -2.50 24.97 10.84
C LEU A 154 -1.22 24.34 11.43
N ASN A 155 -0.69 24.93 12.50
CA ASN A 155 0.52 24.48 13.20
C ASN A 155 0.32 23.20 14.05
N GLU A 156 -0.90 22.73 14.18
CA GLU A 156 -1.21 21.44 14.80
C GLU A 156 -1.48 20.32 13.80
N LEU A 157 -1.52 20.64 12.48
CA LEU A 157 -1.59 19.60 11.46
C LEU A 157 -0.29 18.81 11.41
N THR A 158 -0.43 17.50 11.26
CA THR A 158 0.69 16.58 11.03
C THR A 158 0.63 16.05 9.61
N VAL A 159 1.63 16.37 8.82
CA VAL A 159 1.80 15.90 7.43
C VAL A 159 2.89 14.84 7.38
N THR A 160 2.56 13.66 6.89
CA THR A 160 3.56 12.62 6.58
C THR A 160 3.95 12.72 5.11
N ILE A 161 5.26 12.62 4.84
CA ILE A 161 5.83 12.70 3.50
C ILE A 161 7.07 11.80 3.41
N LEU A 162 7.33 11.22 2.23
CA LEU A 162 8.55 10.43 2.01
C LEU A 162 9.81 11.30 2.06
N ALA A 163 10.80 10.92 2.87
CA ALA A 163 12.11 11.55 2.97
C ALA A 163 12.98 11.16 1.75
N LYS A 164 12.66 11.69 0.59
CA LYS A 164 13.38 11.48 -0.68
C LYS A 164 13.81 12.84 -1.23
N PRO A 165 14.95 12.94 -1.93
CA PRO A 165 15.47 14.22 -2.46
C PRO A 165 14.44 15.04 -3.25
N ARG A 166 13.52 14.38 -3.96
CA ARG A 166 12.43 15.04 -4.68
C ARG A 166 11.45 15.81 -3.78
N HIS A 167 11.47 15.56 -2.47
CA HIS A 167 10.59 16.20 -1.49
C HIS A 167 11.31 17.21 -0.59
N ASP A 168 12.64 17.39 -0.69
CA ASP A 168 13.40 18.26 0.22
C ASP A 168 12.83 19.69 0.25
N ALA A 169 12.54 20.25 -0.94
CA ALA A 169 11.94 21.58 -1.04
C ALA A 169 10.53 21.64 -0.43
N THR A 170 9.72 20.58 -0.64
CA THR A 170 8.37 20.48 -0.06
C THR A 170 8.42 20.35 1.45
N ILE A 171 9.34 19.55 1.98
CA ILE A 171 9.54 19.41 3.43
C ILE A 171 9.92 20.76 4.05
N ALA A 172 10.88 21.46 3.47
CA ALA A 172 11.30 22.79 3.94
C ALA A 172 10.13 23.80 3.88
N TYR A 173 9.33 23.76 2.82
CA TYR A 173 8.15 24.61 2.68
C TYR A 173 7.11 24.31 3.75
N LEU A 174 6.77 23.04 4.00
CA LEU A 174 5.82 22.64 5.04
C LEU A 174 6.28 23.08 6.43
N GLN A 175 7.57 22.91 6.74
CA GLN A 175 8.17 23.37 8.00
C GLN A 175 8.09 24.89 8.15
N ALA A 176 8.32 25.63 7.07
CA ALA A 176 8.19 27.09 7.08
C ALA A 176 6.74 27.56 7.28
N LEU A 177 5.74 26.78 6.86
CA LEU A 177 4.33 27.02 7.15
C LEU A 177 3.97 26.73 8.62
N GLY A 178 4.86 26.11 9.39
CA GLY A 178 4.68 25.75 10.78
C GLY A 178 3.90 24.47 11.05
N VAL A 179 3.59 23.65 10.02
CA VAL A 179 2.97 22.33 10.22
C VAL A 179 3.99 21.32 10.74
N ARG A 180 3.54 20.30 11.45
CA ARG A 180 4.39 19.18 11.86
C ARG A 180 4.64 18.26 10.66
N VAL A 181 5.91 17.95 10.38
CA VAL A 181 6.29 17.10 9.26
C VAL A 181 6.92 15.81 9.76
N PHE A 182 6.31 14.68 9.44
CA PHE A 182 6.86 13.35 9.64
C PHE A 182 7.46 12.87 8.32
N ALA A 183 8.78 13.05 8.18
CA ALA A 183 9.52 12.63 7.00
C ALA A 183 9.97 11.16 7.17
N ILE A 184 9.29 10.25 6.45
CA ILE A 184 9.52 8.80 6.55
C ILE A 184 10.37 8.28 5.40
N PRO A 185 11.25 7.27 5.60
CA PRO A 185 12.12 6.78 4.54
C PRO A 185 11.38 6.01 3.45
N GLU A 186 10.40 5.20 3.82
CA GLU A 186 9.52 4.34 3.00
C GLU A 186 8.24 4.06 3.79
N GLY A 187 7.24 3.38 3.19
CA GLY A 187 6.05 2.94 3.90
C GLY A 187 4.87 3.91 3.79
N ASP A 188 4.65 4.46 2.61
CA ASP A 188 3.53 5.41 2.39
C ASP A 188 2.15 4.74 2.42
N VAL A 189 2.04 3.42 2.20
CA VAL A 189 0.79 2.69 2.43
C VAL A 189 0.42 2.70 3.92
N ALA A 190 1.37 2.35 4.81
CA ALA A 190 1.13 2.42 6.25
C ALA A 190 0.75 3.84 6.71
N ALA A 191 1.49 4.84 6.23
CA ALA A 191 1.23 6.23 6.53
C ALA A 191 -0.15 6.71 6.00
N SER A 192 -0.60 6.21 4.85
CA SER A 192 -1.94 6.51 4.35
C SER A 192 -3.04 5.99 5.28
N ILE A 193 -2.88 4.78 5.83
CA ILE A 193 -3.83 4.20 6.78
C ILE A 193 -3.88 5.01 8.07
N LEU A 194 -2.74 5.49 8.55
CA LEU A 194 -2.65 6.30 9.76
C LEU A 194 -3.49 7.58 9.69
N THR A 195 -3.71 8.16 8.50
CA THR A 195 -4.63 9.32 8.36
C THR A 195 -6.07 9.02 8.77
N CYS A 196 -6.46 7.75 8.76
CA CYS A 196 -7.80 7.27 9.07
C CYS A 196 -7.92 6.61 10.45
N MET A 197 -6.81 6.41 11.18
CA MET A 197 -6.84 5.76 12.49
C MET A 197 -7.15 6.76 13.59
N PRO A 198 -8.13 6.48 14.47
CA PRO A 198 -8.57 7.42 15.49
C PRO A 198 -7.52 7.69 16.59
N ASP A 199 -6.55 6.82 16.74
CA ASP A 199 -5.44 6.92 17.68
C ASP A 199 -4.14 7.45 17.05
N SER A 200 -4.20 7.92 15.80
CA SER A 200 -3.06 8.46 15.06
C SER A 200 -2.99 9.98 15.16
N GLU A 201 -1.76 10.49 15.17
CA GLU A 201 -1.49 11.94 15.05
C GLU A 201 -1.38 12.41 13.59
N VAL A 202 -1.40 11.50 12.61
CA VAL A 202 -1.25 11.82 11.20
C VAL A 202 -2.57 12.33 10.63
N ASP A 203 -2.58 13.57 10.16
CA ASP A 203 -3.77 14.19 9.52
C ASP A 203 -3.75 14.05 8.00
N VAL A 204 -2.55 14.10 7.40
CA VAL A 204 -2.36 14.17 5.95
C VAL A 204 -1.18 13.31 5.53
N LEU A 205 -1.34 12.55 4.44
CA LEU A 205 -0.21 12.08 3.65
C LEU A 205 -0.15 12.88 2.35
N TYR A 206 1.02 13.46 2.05
CA TYR A 206 1.29 14.12 0.79
C TYR A 206 2.64 13.70 0.22
N GLY A 207 2.72 13.55 -1.08
CA GLY A 207 3.98 13.37 -1.77
C GLY A 207 3.89 12.49 -3.02
N ILE A 208 5.06 12.23 -3.60
CA ILE A 208 5.21 11.43 -4.80
C ILE A 208 5.85 10.08 -4.42
N GLY A 209 5.14 9.00 -4.70
CA GLY A 209 5.58 7.61 -4.51
C GLY A 209 5.26 6.77 -5.74
N GLY A 210 5.18 5.46 -5.60
CA GLY A 210 4.75 4.57 -6.67
C GLY A 210 3.24 4.56 -6.87
N ALA A 211 2.81 4.35 -8.11
CA ALA A 211 1.40 4.17 -8.45
C ALA A 211 0.83 2.86 -7.88
N PRO A 212 1.56 1.73 -7.84
CA PRO A 212 1.10 0.52 -7.19
C PRO A 212 0.68 0.74 -5.74
N GLU A 213 1.55 1.37 -4.93
CA GLU A 213 1.25 1.70 -3.53
C GLU A 213 0.10 2.71 -3.43
N GLY A 214 -0.03 3.60 -4.42
CA GLY A 214 -1.15 4.55 -4.52
C GLY A 214 -2.50 3.85 -4.70
N VAL A 215 -2.59 2.81 -5.52
CA VAL A 215 -3.83 2.03 -5.73
C VAL A 215 -4.16 1.20 -4.49
N VAL A 216 -3.15 0.57 -3.86
CA VAL A 216 -3.34 -0.13 -2.57
C VAL A 216 -3.84 0.84 -1.50
N SER A 217 -3.24 2.05 -1.42
CA SER A 217 -3.72 3.12 -0.52
C SER A 217 -5.15 3.52 -0.84
N ALA A 218 -5.50 3.75 -2.12
CA ALA A 218 -6.86 4.10 -2.51
C ALA A 218 -7.88 3.05 -2.08
N ALA A 219 -7.54 1.76 -2.19
CA ALA A 219 -8.40 0.66 -1.75
C ALA A 219 -8.69 0.72 -0.24
N VAL A 220 -7.67 0.92 0.59
CA VAL A 220 -7.86 0.99 2.04
C VAL A 220 -8.50 2.30 2.49
N ILE A 221 -8.16 3.44 1.88
CA ILE A 221 -8.79 4.73 2.18
C ILE A 221 -10.28 4.71 1.83
N ARG A 222 -10.65 4.07 0.70
CA ARG A 222 -12.06 3.82 0.36
C ARG A 222 -12.78 3.01 1.43
N ALA A 223 -12.13 1.94 1.92
CA ALA A 223 -12.67 1.07 2.96
C ALA A 223 -12.84 1.79 4.31
N LEU A 224 -12.01 2.79 4.59
CA LEU A 224 -12.02 3.57 5.83
C LEU A 224 -12.82 4.87 5.76
N ASP A 225 -13.48 5.16 4.62
CA ASP A 225 -14.27 6.37 4.39
C ASP A 225 -13.45 7.68 4.39
N GLY A 226 -12.15 7.57 4.14
CA GLY A 226 -11.27 8.73 3.93
C GLY A 226 -11.45 9.36 2.55
N ASP A 227 -10.53 10.23 2.18
CA ASP A 227 -10.47 10.84 0.85
C ASP A 227 -9.05 10.83 0.29
N MET A 228 -8.95 10.74 -1.02
CA MET A 228 -7.69 10.72 -1.75
C MET A 228 -7.86 11.31 -3.13
N GLN A 229 -6.92 12.15 -3.51
CA GLN A 229 -6.70 12.53 -4.89
C GLN A 229 -5.26 12.20 -5.29
N ALA A 230 -5.08 11.83 -6.55
CA ALA A 230 -3.78 11.47 -7.08
C ALA A 230 -3.65 11.83 -8.56
N ARG A 231 -2.42 11.88 -9.06
CA ARG A 231 -2.13 11.93 -10.50
C ARG A 231 -0.87 11.16 -10.83
N LEU A 232 -0.89 10.49 -11.96
CA LEU A 232 0.26 9.77 -12.49
C LEU A 232 1.26 10.77 -13.09
N LEU A 233 2.52 10.61 -12.73
CA LEU A 233 3.61 11.48 -13.20
C LEU A 233 4.65 10.64 -13.95
N PRO A 234 5.03 11.01 -15.19
CA PRO A 234 6.09 10.32 -15.90
C PRO A 234 7.46 10.59 -15.22
N ARG A 235 8.34 9.61 -15.33
CA ARG A 235 9.63 9.59 -14.62
C ARG A 235 10.46 10.87 -14.79
N HIS A 236 10.49 11.45 -15.99
CA HIS A 236 11.30 12.65 -16.24
C HIS A 236 10.78 13.88 -15.47
N GLU A 237 9.47 14.00 -15.22
CA GLU A 237 8.92 15.09 -14.39
C GLU A 237 9.33 14.98 -12.91
N VAL A 238 9.66 13.77 -12.44
CA VAL A 238 10.02 13.49 -11.04
C VAL A 238 11.54 13.43 -10.82
N LYS A 239 12.30 12.89 -11.81
CA LYS A 239 13.73 12.61 -11.70
C LYS A 239 14.61 13.55 -12.53
N GLY A 240 14.00 14.44 -13.35
CA GLY A 240 14.70 15.34 -14.25
C GLY A 240 14.98 14.73 -15.64
N ASP A 241 15.33 15.61 -16.59
CA ASP A 241 15.36 15.35 -18.03
C ASP A 241 16.67 14.69 -18.50
N SER A 242 17.11 13.60 -17.89
CA SER A 242 18.15 12.78 -18.51
C SER A 242 17.57 11.96 -19.68
N ASP A 243 18.41 11.59 -20.66
CA ASP A 243 17.99 10.78 -21.82
C ASP A 243 17.29 9.47 -21.37
N GLU A 244 17.79 8.85 -20.31
CA GLU A 244 17.20 7.66 -19.71
C GLU A 244 15.81 7.95 -19.14
N ASN A 245 15.67 9.01 -18.34
CA ASN A 245 14.39 9.37 -17.72
C ASN A 245 13.35 9.80 -18.78
N LEU A 246 13.76 10.48 -19.83
CA LEU A 246 12.88 10.85 -20.95
C LEU A 246 12.39 9.62 -21.69
N ARG A 247 13.27 8.65 -21.98
CA ARG A 247 12.89 7.38 -22.62
C ARG A 247 11.90 6.59 -21.76
N ILE A 248 12.21 6.39 -20.47
CA ILE A 248 11.32 5.68 -19.55
C ILE A 248 9.99 6.40 -19.42
N GLY A 249 9.99 7.73 -19.26
CA GLY A 249 8.76 8.52 -19.17
C GLY A 249 7.90 8.44 -20.43
N ALA A 250 8.50 8.35 -21.61
CA ALA A 250 7.78 8.14 -22.87
C ALA A 250 7.11 6.75 -22.90
N ASP A 251 7.81 5.69 -22.44
CA ASP A 251 7.26 4.34 -22.35
C ASP A 251 6.11 4.28 -21.32
N GLU A 252 6.24 4.97 -20.17
CA GLU A 252 5.19 5.09 -19.15
C GLU A 252 3.92 5.77 -19.72
N LEU A 253 4.09 6.87 -20.47
CA LEU A 253 2.98 7.58 -21.13
C LEU A 253 2.29 6.71 -22.18
N ALA A 254 3.06 5.94 -22.97
CA ALA A 254 2.52 5.01 -23.95
C ALA A 254 1.69 3.89 -23.28
N ARG A 255 2.17 3.36 -22.15
CA ARG A 255 1.43 2.36 -21.35
C ARG A 255 0.14 2.95 -20.76
N CYS A 256 0.19 4.17 -20.21
CA CYS A 256 -1.03 4.86 -19.75
C CYS A 256 -2.06 4.98 -20.88
N ALA A 257 -1.64 5.44 -22.07
CA ALA A 257 -2.53 5.58 -23.21
C ALA A 257 -3.15 4.24 -23.65
N ALA A 258 -2.36 3.17 -23.67
CA ALA A 258 -2.84 1.81 -23.97
C ALA A 258 -3.86 1.28 -22.95
N MET A 259 -3.76 1.71 -21.69
CA MET A 259 -4.69 1.38 -20.61
C MET A 259 -5.89 2.33 -20.53
N GLY A 260 -5.96 3.35 -21.41
CA GLY A 260 -7.01 4.38 -21.38
C GLY A 260 -6.92 5.34 -20.19
N ILE A 261 -5.72 5.53 -19.65
CA ILE A 261 -5.43 6.42 -18.53
C ILE A 261 -4.72 7.67 -19.06
N GLU A 262 -5.11 8.83 -18.58
CA GLU A 262 -4.46 10.11 -18.87
C GLU A 262 -3.49 10.47 -17.75
N ALA A 263 -2.19 10.51 -18.05
CA ALA A 263 -1.17 10.99 -17.11
C ALA A 263 -1.39 12.50 -16.82
N ASN A 264 -0.91 12.98 -15.68
CA ASN A 264 -1.06 14.35 -15.17
C ASN A 264 -2.52 14.79 -14.90
N LYS A 265 -3.52 13.95 -15.19
CA LYS A 265 -4.90 14.19 -14.77
C LYS A 265 -5.08 13.86 -13.30
N VAL A 266 -5.78 14.74 -12.56
CA VAL A 266 -6.18 14.45 -11.19
C VAL A 266 -7.26 13.37 -11.19
N LEU A 267 -7.00 12.28 -10.50
CA LEU A 267 -7.91 11.16 -10.26
C LEU A 267 -8.50 11.29 -8.86
N ALA A 268 -9.80 11.18 -8.75
CA ALA A 268 -10.48 11.09 -7.47
C ALA A 268 -10.46 9.65 -6.92
N LEU A 269 -10.70 9.47 -5.63
CA LEU A 269 -10.71 8.18 -4.96
C LEU A 269 -11.61 7.15 -5.65
N ASN A 270 -12.79 7.56 -6.14
CA ASN A 270 -13.73 6.68 -6.82
C ASN A 270 -13.29 6.28 -8.25
N GLU A 271 -12.28 6.92 -8.82
CA GLU A 271 -11.67 6.51 -10.09
C GLU A 271 -10.59 5.44 -9.86
N MET A 272 -9.96 5.44 -8.67
CA MET A 272 -8.91 4.49 -8.27
C MET A 272 -9.46 3.27 -7.53
N ALA A 273 -10.51 3.44 -6.69
CA ALA A 273 -11.22 2.38 -6.00
C ALA A 273 -12.74 2.62 -6.10
N ARG A 274 -13.40 1.91 -7.02
CA ARG A 274 -14.77 2.19 -7.47
C ARG A 274 -15.87 1.66 -6.55
N SER A 275 -15.54 0.74 -5.63
CA SER A 275 -16.49 0.11 -4.71
C SER A 275 -15.98 0.16 -3.28
N ASP A 276 -16.88 0.18 -2.31
CA ASP A 276 -16.57 -0.02 -0.89
C ASP A 276 -16.56 -1.50 -0.48
N ASN A 277 -16.91 -2.42 -1.40
CA ASN A 277 -16.82 -3.85 -1.16
C ASN A 277 -15.37 -4.35 -1.27
N VAL A 278 -14.52 -3.73 -0.49
CA VAL A 278 -13.09 -4.01 -0.38
C VAL A 278 -12.81 -4.74 0.92
N VAL A 279 -11.89 -5.69 0.88
CA VAL A 279 -11.19 -6.24 2.04
C VAL A 279 -9.72 -5.86 1.91
N PHE A 280 -9.18 -5.26 2.94
CA PHE A 280 -7.75 -4.95 3.06
C PHE A 280 -7.17 -5.74 4.21
N SER A 281 -5.99 -6.31 3.99
CA SER A 281 -5.20 -7.00 5.01
C SER A 281 -3.77 -6.49 4.99
N ALA A 282 -3.22 -6.19 6.16
CA ALA A 282 -1.81 -5.86 6.35
C ALA A 282 -1.27 -6.59 7.56
N THR A 283 -0.11 -7.24 7.43
CA THR A 283 0.56 -7.92 8.53
C THR A 283 1.93 -7.29 8.78
N GLY A 284 2.22 -6.92 10.03
CA GLY A 284 3.50 -6.34 10.40
C GLY A 284 4.65 -7.35 10.23
N ILE A 285 5.68 -6.97 9.47
CA ILE A 285 6.95 -7.71 9.42
C ILE A 285 7.86 -7.20 10.52
N THR A 286 8.06 -5.89 10.57
CA THR A 286 8.79 -5.20 11.64
C THR A 286 7.85 -4.34 12.45
N LYS A 287 8.22 -4.08 13.72
CA LYS A 287 7.42 -3.18 14.56
C LYS A 287 7.36 -1.79 13.94
N GLY A 288 6.16 -1.23 13.87
CA GLY A 288 5.91 0.08 13.29
C GLY A 288 4.84 0.87 14.04
N ASP A 289 4.50 2.03 13.48
CA ASP A 289 3.46 2.91 14.04
C ASP A 289 2.06 2.33 13.86
N LEU A 290 1.86 1.53 12.80
CA LEU A 290 0.56 0.91 12.49
C LEU A 290 0.38 -0.44 13.18
N LEU A 291 1.39 -1.33 13.17
CA LEU A 291 1.31 -2.72 13.64
C LEU A 291 2.56 -3.14 14.40
N ASP A 292 2.38 -4.07 15.34
CA ASP A 292 3.49 -4.82 15.94
C ASP A 292 4.15 -5.70 14.87
N GLY A 293 5.49 -5.81 14.95
CA GLY A 293 6.27 -6.73 14.12
C GLY A 293 6.18 -8.17 14.59
N ILE A 294 6.71 -9.07 13.77
CA ILE A 294 6.83 -10.48 14.11
C ILE A 294 7.81 -10.66 15.24
N THR A 295 7.45 -11.54 16.19
CA THR A 295 8.39 -12.10 17.17
C THR A 295 8.47 -13.59 16.98
N ARG A 296 9.69 -14.16 17.04
CA ARG A 296 9.92 -15.60 16.90
C ARG A 296 10.64 -16.18 18.11
N LYS A 297 10.14 -17.30 18.60
CA LYS A 297 10.77 -18.08 19.68
C LYS A 297 10.75 -19.56 19.31
N GLY A 298 11.88 -20.06 18.83
CA GLY A 298 11.99 -21.42 18.34
C GLY A 298 11.06 -21.69 17.16
N ASN A 299 10.14 -22.63 17.33
CA ASN A 299 9.13 -23.00 16.33
C ASN A 299 7.85 -22.16 16.39
N MET A 300 7.74 -21.24 17.33
CA MET A 300 6.59 -20.34 17.43
C MET A 300 6.94 -18.95 16.89
N ALA A 301 5.99 -18.35 16.17
CA ALA A 301 6.02 -16.94 15.80
C ALA A 301 4.69 -16.27 16.15
N THR A 302 4.72 -14.96 16.40
CA THR A 302 3.51 -14.15 16.58
C THR A 302 3.44 -13.11 15.47
N THR A 303 2.24 -12.84 14.98
CA THR A 303 1.96 -11.78 14.02
C THR A 303 0.88 -10.85 14.56
N GLU A 304 0.87 -9.60 14.12
CA GLU A 304 -0.27 -8.71 14.22
C GLU A 304 -0.73 -8.33 12.82
N THR A 305 -2.02 -8.53 12.55
CA THR A 305 -2.64 -8.26 11.25
C THR A 305 -3.78 -7.26 11.41
N LEU A 306 -3.77 -6.21 10.59
CA LEU A 306 -4.89 -5.29 10.40
C LEU A 306 -5.77 -5.84 9.29
N LEU A 307 -7.03 -6.13 9.61
CA LEU A 307 -8.02 -6.60 8.66
C LEU A 307 -9.19 -5.62 8.60
N ILE A 308 -9.40 -5.02 7.43
CA ILE A 308 -10.44 -4.02 7.21
C ILE A 308 -11.44 -4.54 6.18
N ARG A 309 -12.72 -4.43 6.50
CA ARG A 309 -13.80 -4.72 5.57
C ARG A 309 -14.60 -3.45 5.27
N GLY A 310 -14.46 -2.89 4.06
CA GLY A 310 -15.03 -1.61 3.66
C GLY A 310 -16.56 -1.59 3.73
N LYS A 311 -17.24 -2.60 3.19
CA LYS A 311 -18.72 -2.68 3.20
C LYS A 311 -19.35 -2.55 4.59
N SER A 312 -18.67 -2.98 5.63
CA SER A 312 -19.16 -2.89 7.03
C SER A 312 -18.35 -1.88 7.86
N ARG A 313 -17.36 -1.24 7.26
CA ARG A 313 -16.41 -0.33 7.94
C ARG A 313 -15.87 -0.92 9.24
N THR A 314 -15.56 -2.21 9.19
CA THR A 314 -15.08 -2.93 10.36
C THR A 314 -13.58 -3.08 10.29
N ILE A 315 -12.91 -2.60 11.33
CA ILE A 315 -11.45 -2.71 11.53
C ILE A 315 -11.20 -3.76 12.60
N ARG A 316 -10.29 -4.69 12.34
CA ARG A 316 -9.85 -5.70 13.29
C ARG A 316 -8.33 -5.70 13.38
N ARG A 317 -7.82 -5.77 14.60
CA ARG A 317 -6.43 -6.14 14.88
C ARG A 317 -6.42 -7.58 15.36
N ILE A 318 -5.74 -8.45 14.63
CA ILE A 318 -5.68 -9.90 14.88
C ILE A 318 -4.27 -10.23 15.31
N LYS A 319 -4.12 -10.68 16.57
CA LYS A 319 -2.87 -11.24 17.06
C LYS A 319 -2.93 -12.76 16.95
N SER A 320 -2.01 -13.33 16.16
CA SER A 320 -1.97 -14.76 15.88
C SER A 320 -0.68 -15.37 16.44
N ILE A 321 -0.80 -16.60 16.99
CA ILE A 321 0.34 -17.43 17.38
C ILE A 321 0.45 -18.56 16.37
N HIS A 322 1.59 -18.67 15.71
CA HIS A 322 1.86 -19.67 14.69
C HIS A 322 2.82 -20.72 15.21
N TYR A 323 2.46 -21.99 15.02
CA TYR A 323 3.39 -23.12 15.09
C TYR A 323 3.88 -23.37 13.65
N LEU A 324 5.13 -23.02 13.37
CA LEU A 324 5.64 -22.95 12.00
C LEU A 324 5.70 -24.32 11.32
N ASP A 325 5.98 -25.39 12.08
CA ASP A 325 5.96 -26.79 11.63
C ASP A 325 4.55 -27.37 11.36
N ARG A 326 3.51 -26.60 11.67
CA ARG A 326 2.10 -26.96 11.43
C ARG A 326 1.49 -26.20 10.24
N LYS A 327 2.27 -25.40 9.56
CA LYS A 327 1.85 -24.70 8.34
C LYS A 327 1.83 -25.65 7.15
N ASP A 328 1.26 -25.22 6.03
CA ASP A 328 1.33 -25.91 4.76
C ASP A 328 2.80 -26.25 4.42
N PRO A 329 3.13 -27.48 4.01
CA PRO A 329 4.50 -27.87 3.70
C PRO A 329 5.21 -26.96 2.69
N ASP A 330 4.49 -26.48 1.67
CA ASP A 330 5.07 -25.58 0.69
C ASP A 330 5.39 -24.21 1.28
N VAL A 331 4.53 -23.70 2.19
CA VAL A 331 4.80 -22.47 2.95
C VAL A 331 5.96 -22.66 3.91
N GLN A 332 6.10 -23.83 4.56
CA GLN A 332 7.19 -24.12 5.49
C GLN A 332 8.56 -23.91 4.86
N THR A 333 8.75 -24.23 3.59
CA THR A 333 10.03 -24.04 2.90
C THR A 333 10.51 -22.60 2.89
N HIS A 334 9.57 -21.64 2.97
CA HIS A 334 9.85 -20.20 2.96
C HIS A 334 9.94 -19.58 4.35
N ILE A 335 9.32 -20.18 5.37
CA ILE A 335 9.22 -19.59 6.72
C ILE A 335 10.14 -20.26 7.76
N LEU A 336 10.55 -21.49 7.55
CA LEU A 336 11.53 -22.24 8.40
C LEU A 336 12.95 -22.03 7.90
#